data_87ee9c175abc8e71925ddfa720063f78
#
_entry.id   87ee9c175abc8e71925ddfa720063f78
#
_cell.length_a   1.000
_cell.length_b   1.000
_cell.length_c   1.000
_cell.angle_alpha   90.00
_cell.angle_beta   90.00
_cell.angle_gamma   90.00
#
_symmetry.space_group_name_H-M   'P 1'
#
loop_
_entity.id
_entity.type
_entity.pdbx_description
1 polymer ?
#
loop_
_entity_poly.entity_id
_entity_poly.type
_entity_poly.pdbx_seq_one_letter_code
_entity_poly.pdbx_strand_id
1 'polypeptide(L)'
;MVARGNRIAFLDFGGEDVRTINLVLIKTLYFCPMIHDAYTAKKVAELLIQINAIKLEPKNPFTWASGWKSPIYCDNRIALSYPTVRTYIREQFAKQIEAMHGKPDVIAGVATGAIGIGALVAEELNLPFVYIRPKPKGHGRKNQIEGVLPKNSQVVVIEDLISTGKSSMEAIKALKESEASIKCLLSIFDYNFQVAEKRFKKEGVSVYSLSDYEHLIELATENRFILKSEEEMLRKWRIAPEKWKP
;
A
#
# COMPACT_ATOMS: atom_id res chain seq x y z
N MET A 1 -9.82 36.99 36.46
CA MET A 1 -9.64 35.54 36.17
C MET A 1 -8.58 35.41 35.08
N VAL A 2 -7.39 34.94 35.44
CA VAL A 2 -6.16 35.08 34.63
C VAL A 2 -5.97 33.79 33.82
N ALA A 3 -5.90 33.90 32.52
CA ALA A 3 -5.55 32.79 31.63
C ALA A 3 -4.04 32.53 31.70
N ARG A 4 -3.68 31.30 32.07
CA ARG A 4 -2.28 30.81 32.07
C ARG A 4 -1.86 30.42 30.67
N GLY A 5 -0.88 31.16 30.11
CA GLY A 5 -0.23 30.83 28.86
C GLY A 5 0.69 29.62 29.00
N ASN A 6 0.57 28.68 28.08
CA ASN A 6 1.54 27.60 27.87
C ASN A 6 2.82 28.15 27.25
N ARG A 7 3.93 28.10 27.98
CA ARG A 7 5.25 28.38 27.43
C ARG A 7 5.73 27.17 26.65
N ILE A 8 5.92 27.36 25.36
CA ILE A 8 6.68 26.40 24.52
C ILE A 8 8.16 26.63 24.83
N ALA A 9 8.85 25.60 25.30
CA ALA A 9 10.28 25.64 25.51
C ALA A 9 10.97 25.64 24.13
N PHE A 10 11.69 26.71 23.82
CA PHE A 10 12.59 26.75 22.67
C PHE A 10 13.88 25.99 23.04
N LEU A 11 14.15 24.92 22.29
CA LEU A 11 15.48 24.28 22.30
C LEU A 11 16.43 25.14 21.45
N ASP A 12 17.48 25.62 22.07
CA ASP A 12 18.55 26.38 21.43
C ASP A 12 19.47 25.42 20.66
N PHE A 13 19.34 25.43 19.33
CA PHE A 13 20.22 24.70 18.42
C PHE A 13 21.22 25.72 17.83
N GLY A 14 22.42 25.73 18.39
CA GLY A 14 23.51 26.64 18.00
C GLY A 14 23.76 26.65 16.50
N GLY A 15 23.51 27.81 15.88
CA GLY A 15 24.19 28.31 14.69
C GLY A 15 23.85 27.72 13.32
N GLU A 16 22.91 26.80 13.18
CA GLU A 16 22.49 26.31 11.85
C GLU A 16 21.30 27.10 11.29
N ASP A 17 21.36 27.41 9.98
CA ASP A 17 20.36 28.20 9.28
C ASP A 17 18.96 27.57 9.43
N VAL A 18 18.04 28.28 10.06
CA VAL A 18 16.65 27.89 10.32
C VAL A 18 15.92 27.41 9.05
N ARG A 19 16.36 27.86 7.87
CA ARG A 19 15.83 27.41 6.56
C ARG A 19 16.26 25.97 6.24
N THR A 20 17.50 25.60 6.58
CA THR A 20 18.03 24.24 6.38
C THR A 20 17.40 23.25 7.35
N ILE A 21 17.19 23.66 8.61
CA ILE A 21 16.52 22.84 9.62
C ILE A 21 15.05 22.61 9.25
N ASN A 22 14.34 23.64 8.79
CA ASN A 22 12.96 23.47 8.31
C ASN A 22 12.87 22.57 7.07
N LEU A 23 13.82 22.64 6.12
CA LEU A 23 13.83 21.74 4.95
C LEU A 23 14.12 20.28 5.31
N VAL A 24 15.00 20.06 6.28
CA VAL A 24 15.33 18.70 6.77
C VAL A 24 14.19 18.12 7.60
N LEU A 25 13.59 18.91 8.51
CA LEU A 25 12.41 18.49 9.28
C LEU A 25 11.20 18.26 8.39
N ILE A 26 10.95 19.12 7.40
CA ILE A 26 9.89 18.91 6.41
C ILE A 26 10.16 17.65 5.57
N LYS A 27 11.41 17.43 5.10
CA LYS A 27 11.77 16.19 4.38
C LYS A 27 11.67 14.93 5.26
N THR A 28 11.97 15.01 6.56
CA THR A 28 11.88 13.88 7.47
C THR A 28 10.43 13.58 7.88
N LEU A 29 9.57 14.59 7.96
CA LEU A 29 8.13 14.43 8.23
C LEU A 29 7.35 13.86 7.04
N TYR A 30 7.85 13.98 5.79
CA TYR A 30 7.20 13.43 4.59
C TYR A 30 7.59 11.99 4.28
N PHE A 31 8.39 11.31 5.10
CA PHE A 31 8.90 9.96 4.84
C PHE A 31 8.45 8.93 5.88
N CYS A 32 7.26 9.07 6.43
CA CYS A 32 6.63 7.99 7.18
C CYS A 32 5.72 7.22 6.21
N PRO A 33 5.85 5.88 6.08
CA PRO A 33 4.84 5.08 5.40
C PRO A 33 3.57 5.17 6.24
N MET A 34 2.69 6.12 5.88
CA MET A 34 1.45 6.28 6.64
C MET A 34 0.45 5.23 6.22
N ILE A 35 0.26 4.24 7.04
CA ILE A 35 -1.03 3.60 7.21
C ILE A 35 -2.01 4.70 7.55
N HIS A 36 -3.15 4.73 6.89
CA HIS A 36 -4.15 5.79 7.04
C HIS A 36 -4.47 6.08 8.51
N ASP A 37 -4.72 5.04 9.30
CA ASP A 37 -4.78 5.01 10.76
C ASP A 37 -4.85 3.55 11.25
N ALA A 38 -4.49 3.31 12.50
CA ALA A 38 -4.46 1.96 13.08
C ALA A 38 -5.85 1.31 13.13
N TYR A 39 -6.93 2.09 13.27
CA TYR A 39 -8.30 1.58 13.26
C TYR A 39 -8.66 1.02 11.87
N THR A 40 -8.45 1.82 10.82
CA THR A 40 -8.68 1.38 9.42
C THR A 40 -7.83 0.18 9.09
N ALA A 41 -6.56 0.15 9.52
CA ALA A 41 -5.67 -0.97 9.24
C ALA A 41 -6.14 -2.27 9.88
N LYS A 42 -6.53 -2.26 11.15
CA LYS A 42 -7.11 -3.41 11.85
C LYS A 42 -8.45 -3.82 11.23
N LYS A 43 -9.31 -2.84 10.88
CA LYS A 43 -10.61 -3.13 10.27
C LYS A 43 -10.50 -3.79 8.89
N VAL A 44 -9.59 -3.33 8.05
CA VAL A 44 -9.32 -3.97 6.75
C VAL A 44 -8.78 -5.38 6.96
N ALA A 45 -7.80 -5.59 7.86
CA ALA A 45 -7.28 -6.92 8.19
C ALA A 45 -8.40 -7.87 8.67
N GLU A 46 -9.28 -7.40 9.57
CA GLU A 46 -10.44 -8.15 10.06
C GLU A 46 -11.35 -8.60 8.92
N LEU A 47 -11.75 -7.66 8.05
CA LEU A 47 -12.62 -7.94 6.91
C LEU A 47 -11.98 -8.97 5.95
N LEU A 48 -10.68 -8.85 5.67
CA LEU A 48 -9.97 -9.78 4.78
C LEU A 48 -9.87 -11.19 5.38
N ILE A 49 -9.69 -11.33 6.70
CA ILE A 49 -9.75 -12.63 7.38
C ILE A 49 -11.16 -13.21 7.30
N GLN A 50 -12.19 -12.43 7.62
CA GLN A 50 -13.59 -12.88 7.65
C GLN A 50 -14.06 -13.45 6.31
N ILE A 51 -13.62 -12.90 5.19
CA ILE A 51 -13.97 -13.39 3.85
C ILE A 51 -12.97 -14.45 3.32
N ASN A 52 -12.04 -14.92 4.14
CA ASN A 52 -10.96 -15.83 3.75
C ASN A 52 -10.05 -15.31 2.61
N ALA A 53 -9.98 -14.00 2.41
CA ALA A 53 -8.99 -13.37 1.53
C ALA A 53 -7.59 -13.49 2.11
N ILE A 54 -7.46 -13.44 3.44
CA ILE A 54 -6.23 -13.75 4.18
C ILE A 54 -6.46 -15.03 5.00
N LYS A 55 -5.48 -15.95 4.91
CA LYS A 55 -5.43 -17.20 5.69
C LYS A 55 -4.09 -17.29 6.41
N LEU A 56 -4.14 -17.59 7.69
CA LEU A 56 -2.96 -17.81 8.53
C LEU A 56 -2.88 -19.30 8.90
N GLU A 57 -1.84 -19.98 8.44
CA GLU A 57 -1.62 -21.42 8.64
C GLU A 57 -0.16 -21.67 9.10
N PRO A 58 0.19 -21.28 10.32
CA PRO A 58 1.56 -21.40 10.81
C PRO A 58 2.09 -22.83 10.82
N LYS A 59 1.21 -23.82 11.11
CA LYS A 59 1.57 -25.24 11.21
C LYS A 59 1.60 -25.95 9.86
N ASN A 60 0.81 -25.48 8.88
CA ASN A 60 0.67 -26.08 7.56
C ASN A 60 0.93 -25.01 6.48
N PRO A 61 2.17 -24.56 6.31
CA PRO A 61 2.47 -23.41 5.48
C PRO A 61 2.19 -23.63 4.01
N PHE A 62 1.74 -22.58 3.36
CA PHE A 62 1.54 -22.51 1.91
C PHE A 62 2.87 -22.54 1.17
N THR A 63 2.83 -22.93 -0.10
CA THR A 63 3.95 -22.73 -1.03
C THR A 63 3.52 -21.69 -2.07
N TRP A 64 4.18 -20.56 -2.09
CA TRP A 64 3.93 -19.51 -3.08
C TRP A 64 4.47 -19.89 -4.46
N ALA A 65 4.00 -19.20 -5.50
CA ALA A 65 4.49 -19.39 -6.88
C ALA A 65 6.00 -19.13 -7.03
N SER A 66 6.59 -18.33 -6.13
CA SER A 66 8.05 -18.12 -6.03
C SER A 66 8.82 -19.32 -5.49
N GLY A 67 8.11 -20.34 -4.96
CA GLY A 67 8.69 -21.48 -4.23
C GLY A 67 8.90 -21.22 -2.73
N TRP A 68 8.63 -20.02 -2.23
CA TRP A 68 8.78 -19.71 -0.81
C TRP A 68 7.71 -20.42 0.02
N LYS A 69 8.12 -20.92 1.19
CA LYS A 69 7.18 -21.37 2.20
C LYS A 69 6.64 -20.17 2.96
N SER A 70 5.33 -20.15 3.20
CA SER A 70 4.68 -19.03 3.85
C SER A 70 3.58 -19.48 4.81
N PRO A 71 3.56 -18.97 6.04
CA PRO A 71 2.49 -19.24 7.00
C PRO A 71 1.22 -18.41 6.68
N ILE A 72 1.26 -17.57 5.65
CA ILE A 72 0.16 -16.72 5.23
C ILE A 72 -0.10 -16.85 3.72
N TYR A 73 -1.36 -16.87 3.36
CA TYR A 73 -1.84 -16.70 1.98
C TYR A 73 -2.78 -15.51 1.92
N CYS A 74 -2.60 -14.67 0.91
CA CYS A 74 -3.42 -13.48 0.69
C CYS A 74 -3.87 -13.41 -0.77
N ASP A 75 -5.19 -13.28 -0.98
CA ASP A 75 -5.83 -13.03 -2.26
C ASP A 75 -6.92 -11.96 -2.11
N ASN A 76 -6.53 -10.71 -2.24
CA ASN A 76 -7.43 -9.57 -2.04
C ASN A 76 -8.50 -9.43 -3.14
N ARG A 77 -8.37 -10.17 -4.26
CA ARG A 77 -9.38 -10.22 -5.33
C ARG A 77 -10.70 -10.79 -4.84
N ILE A 78 -10.66 -11.64 -3.81
CA ILE A 78 -11.84 -12.21 -3.16
C ILE A 78 -12.77 -11.09 -2.65
N ALA A 79 -12.22 -9.95 -2.21
CA ALA A 79 -13.01 -8.81 -1.73
C ALA A 79 -14.01 -8.28 -2.77
N LEU A 80 -13.73 -8.43 -4.07
CA LEU A 80 -14.64 -8.01 -5.14
C LEU A 80 -15.99 -8.73 -5.11
N SER A 81 -16.04 -9.96 -4.58
CA SER A 81 -17.25 -10.78 -4.45
C SER A 81 -18.11 -10.41 -3.22
N TYR A 82 -17.58 -9.57 -2.31
CA TYR A 82 -18.28 -9.17 -1.09
C TYR A 82 -18.60 -7.66 -1.13
N PRO A 83 -19.84 -7.28 -1.50
CA PRO A 83 -20.21 -5.87 -1.71
C PRO A 83 -19.85 -4.95 -0.54
N THR A 84 -20.13 -5.35 0.69
CA THR A 84 -19.83 -4.57 1.89
C THR A 84 -18.32 -4.34 2.06
N VAL A 85 -17.51 -5.38 1.84
CA VAL A 85 -16.05 -5.30 1.99
C VAL A 85 -15.44 -4.44 0.89
N ARG A 86 -15.80 -4.68 -0.38
CA ARG A 86 -15.27 -3.88 -1.49
C ARG A 86 -15.68 -2.40 -1.40
N THR A 87 -16.91 -2.12 -0.92
CA THR A 87 -17.37 -0.75 -0.70
C THR A 87 -16.52 -0.08 0.38
N TYR A 88 -16.31 -0.74 1.52
CA TYR A 88 -15.46 -0.21 2.57
C TYR A 88 -14.04 0.09 2.06
N ILE A 89 -13.40 -0.85 1.36
CA ILE A 89 -12.06 -0.67 0.79
C ILE A 89 -12.04 0.52 -0.19
N ARG A 90 -13.01 0.60 -1.10
CA ARG A 90 -13.16 1.71 -2.05
C ARG A 90 -13.22 3.07 -1.34
N GLU A 91 -14.10 3.17 -0.32
CA GLU A 91 -14.28 4.40 0.44
C GLU A 91 -13.03 4.81 1.22
N GLN A 92 -12.28 3.84 1.79
CA GLN A 92 -11.05 4.16 2.48
C GLN A 92 -9.97 4.67 1.50
N PHE A 93 -9.85 4.07 0.30
CA PHE A 93 -8.98 4.61 -0.73
C PHE A 93 -9.38 6.02 -1.17
N ALA A 94 -10.67 6.25 -1.42
CA ALA A 94 -11.16 7.56 -1.83
C ALA A 94 -10.85 8.63 -0.77
N LYS A 95 -11.15 8.36 0.50
CA LYS A 95 -10.83 9.25 1.64
C LYS A 95 -9.33 9.56 1.72
N GLN A 96 -8.48 8.55 1.54
CA GLN A 96 -7.04 8.76 1.57
C GLN A 96 -6.56 9.63 0.40
N ILE A 97 -7.11 9.42 -0.80
CA ILE A 97 -6.77 10.23 -1.99
C ILE A 97 -7.26 11.67 -1.83
N GLU A 98 -8.47 11.87 -1.30
CA GLU A 98 -9.01 13.22 -1.03
C GLU A 98 -8.24 13.99 0.04
N ALA A 99 -7.68 13.27 1.03
CA ALA A 99 -6.84 13.87 2.07
C ALA A 99 -5.44 14.28 1.55
N MET A 100 -5.02 13.79 0.38
CA MET A 100 -3.74 14.15 -0.21
C MET A 100 -3.75 15.57 -0.77
N HIS A 101 -2.62 16.26 -0.66
CA HIS A 101 -2.48 17.57 -1.27
C HIS A 101 -2.53 17.50 -2.80
N GLY A 102 -3.54 18.13 -3.40
CA GLY A 102 -3.81 18.14 -4.84
C GLY A 102 -4.49 16.87 -5.34
N LYS A 103 -5.56 17.02 -6.14
CA LYS A 103 -6.26 15.87 -6.76
C LYS A 103 -5.37 15.21 -7.81
N PRO A 104 -5.43 13.86 -7.98
CA PRO A 104 -4.88 13.22 -9.15
C PRO A 104 -5.77 13.50 -10.39
N ASP A 105 -5.18 13.39 -11.57
CA ASP A 105 -5.91 13.48 -12.84
C ASP A 105 -6.46 12.12 -13.27
N VAL A 106 -5.78 11.02 -12.86
CA VAL A 106 -6.10 9.65 -13.30
C VAL A 106 -5.82 8.67 -12.17
N ILE A 107 -6.69 7.68 -12.02
CA ILE A 107 -6.46 6.49 -11.20
C ILE A 107 -5.95 5.36 -12.11
N ALA A 108 -4.90 4.67 -11.68
CA ALA A 108 -4.27 3.61 -12.45
C ALA A 108 -4.21 2.30 -11.65
N GLY A 109 -4.90 1.26 -12.11
CA GLY A 109 -4.88 -0.07 -11.46
C GLY A 109 -3.75 -0.95 -11.98
N VAL A 110 -3.02 -1.63 -11.11
CA VAL A 110 -2.04 -2.64 -11.50
C VAL A 110 -2.77 -3.95 -11.83
N ALA A 111 -2.65 -4.38 -13.08
CA ALA A 111 -3.31 -5.63 -13.50
C ALA A 111 -2.59 -6.85 -12.90
N THR A 112 -3.33 -7.87 -12.48
CA THR A 112 -4.77 -8.07 -12.67
C THR A 112 -5.56 -7.70 -11.42
N GLY A 113 -4.97 -7.79 -10.24
CA GLY A 113 -5.64 -7.74 -8.95
C GLY A 113 -6.33 -6.41 -8.66
N ALA A 114 -5.70 -5.31 -9.08
CA ALA A 114 -6.21 -3.98 -8.77
C ALA A 114 -7.10 -3.37 -9.89
N ILE A 115 -7.42 -4.10 -10.97
CA ILE A 115 -8.31 -3.55 -12.01
C ILE A 115 -9.68 -3.23 -11.42
N GLY A 116 -10.30 -4.21 -10.77
CA GLY A 116 -11.67 -4.05 -10.26
C GLY A 116 -11.78 -2.99 -9.19
N ILE A 117 -10.93 -3.06 -8.17
CA ILE A 117 -10.96 -2.08 -7.07
C ILE A 117 -10.52 -0.68 -7.54
N GLY A 118 -9.53 -0.59 -8.43
CA GLY A 118 -9.09 0.68 -9.00
C GLY A 118 -10.18 1.38 -9.80
N ALA A 119 -10.96 0.63 -10.59
CA ALA A 119 -12.10 1.16 -11.32
C ALA A 119 -13.20 1.70 -10.38
N LEU A 120 -13.49 0.97 -9.28
CA LEU A 120 -14.44 1.42 -8.27
C LEU A 120 -13.98 2.68 -7.53
N VAL A 121 -12.67 2.80 -7.26
CA VAL A 121 -12.09 4.01 -6.65
C VAL A 121 -12.18 5.20 -7.62
N ALA A 122 -11.89 4.99 -8.89
CA ALA A 122 -12.01 6.03 -9.91
C ALA A 122 -13.46 6.51 -10.07
N GLU A 123 -14.42 5.60 -10.03
CA GLU A 123 -15.87 5.92 -10.06
C GLU A 123 -16.26 6.76 -8.84
N GLU A 124 -15.85 6.36 -7.63
CA GLU A 124 -16.14 7.10 -6.39
C GLU A 124 -15.62 8.54 -6.44
N LEU A 125 -14.44 8.73 -7.01
CA LEU A 125 -13.79 10.04 -7.12
C LEU A 125 -14.20 10.83 -8.38
N ASN A 126 -15.01 10.24 -9.25
CA ASN A 126 -15.35 10.77 -10.58
C ASN A 126 -14.11 11.15 -11.40
N LEU A 127 -13.15 10.20 -11.49
CA LEU A 127 -11.88 10.37 -12.19
C LEU A 127 -11.71 9.35 -13.32
N PRO A 128 -10.95 9.68 -14.38
CA PRO A 128 -10.54 8.73 -15.41
C PRO A 128 -9.80 7.53 -14.80
N PHE A 129 -10.00 6.35 -15.41
CA PHE A 129 -9.33 5.12 -15.03
C PHE A 129 -8.52 4.52 -16.17
N VAL A 130 -7.32 4.05 -15.85
CA VAL A 130 -6.49 3.23 -16.72
C VAL A 130 -6.00 2.01 -15.93
N TYR A 131 -5.60 0.92 -16.62
CA TYR A 131 -4.91 -0.16 -15.94
C TYR A 131 -3.64 -0.57 -16.68
N ILE A 132 -2.67 -1.06 -15.93
CA ILE A 132 -1.34 -1.40 -16.45
C ILE A 132 -1.20 -2.91 -16.48
N ARG A 133 -0.97 -3.47 -17.66
CA ARG A 133 -0.74 -4.89 -17.89
C ARG A 133 0.65 -5.31 -17.41
N PRO A 134 0.83 -6.57 -16.96
CA PRO A 134 2.14 -7.09 -16.58
C PRO A 134 3.15 -7.10 -17.73
N LYS A 135 2.66 -7.21 -18.98
CA LYS A 135 3.49 -7.23 -20.20
C LYS A 135 2.80 -6.46 -21.33
N PRO A 136 3.57 -5.81 -22.23
CA PRO A 136 3.02 -5.20 -23.44
C PRO A 136 2.27 -6.22 -24.32
N LYS A 137 1.34 -5.73 -25.17
CA LYS A 137 0.68 -6.56 -26.18
C LYS A 137 1.71 -7.10 -27.18
N GLY A 138 1.59 -8.39 -27.51
CA GLY A 138 2.47 -9.03 -28.50
C GLY A 138 2.22 -8.56 -29.96
N HIS A 139 1.03 -8.00 -30.25
CA HIS A 139 0.62 -7.53 -31.56
C HIS A 139 -0.02 -6.13 -31.47
N GLY A 140 0.13 -5.30 -32.52
CA GLY A 140 -0.39 -3.94 -32.60
C GLY A 140 0.50 -2.91 -31.88
N ARG A 141 -0.11 -1.86 -31.34
CA ARG A 141 0.61 -0.90 -30.47
C ARG A 141 1.13 -1.66 -29.28
N LYS A 142 2.46 -1.68 -29.07
CA LYS A 142 3.13 -2.31 -27.90
C LYS A 142 2.77 -1.57 -26.60
N ASN A 143 1.48 -1.33 -26.39
CA ASN A 143 0.98 -0.55 -25.27
C ASN A 143 0.79 -1.47 -24.04
N GLN A 144 1.32 -1.06 -22.91
CA GLN A 144 1.15 -1.73 -21.63
C GLN A 144 0.02 -1.10 -20.81
N ILE A 145 -0.39 0.13 -21.14
CA ILE A 145 -1.47 0.87 -20.49
C ILE A 145 -2.73 0.74 -21.31
N GLU A 146 -3.81 0.34 -20.69
CA GLU A 146 -5.14 0.26 -21.28
C GLU A 146 -6.01 1.40 -20.76
N GLY A 147 -6.69 2.08 -21.67
CA GLY A 147 -7.41 3.33 -21.46
C GLY A 147 -6.66 4.50 -22.08
N VAL A 148 -7.10 5.72 -21.75
CA VAL A 148 -6.49 6.96 -22.24
C VAL A 148 -5.75 7.63 -21.08
N LEU A 149 -4.44 7.74 -21.20
CA LEU A 149 -3.58 8.43 -20.26
C LEU A 149 -3.03 9.70 -20.90
N PRO A 150 -3.52 10.89 -20.54
CA PRO A 150 -2.96 12.14 -21.04
C PRO A 150 -1.53 12.33 -20.55
N LYS A 151 -0.69 12.94 -21.37
CA LYS A 151 0.68 13.30 -20.98
C LYS A 151 0.68 14.25 -19.79
N ASN A 152 1.69 14.14 -18.95
CA ASN A 152 1.88 14.94 -17.74
C ASN A 152 0.78 14.77 -16.67
N SER A 153 -0.09 13.76 -16.79
CA SER A 153 -1.11 13.48 -15.78
C SER A 153 -0.49 13.14 -14.43
N GLN A 154 -1.10 13.64 -13.37
CA GLN A 154 -0.83 13.25 -11.98
C GLN A 154 -1.59 11.96 -11.67
N VAL A 155 -0.88 10.87 -11.43
CA VAL A 155 -1.46 9.54 -11.29
C VAL A 155 -1.34 9.01 -9.87
N VAL A 156 -2.45 8.51 -9.32
CA VAL A 156 -2.44 7.62 -8.15
C VAL A 156 -2.56 6.18 -8.63
N VAL A 157 -1.61 5.35 -8.22
CA VAL A 157 -1.55 3.93 -8.58
C VAL A 157 -2.23 3.11 -7.49
N ILE A 158 -3.16 2.23 -7.88
CA ILE A 158 -3.84 1.29 -6.97
C ILE A 158 -3.28 -0.11 -7.19
N GLU A 159 -2.95 -0.78 -6.09
CA GLU A 159 -2.50 -2.17 -6.04
C GLU A 159 -3.38 -2.97 -5.08
N ASP A 160 -3.56 -4.26 -5.30
CA ASP A 160 -4.30 -5.11 -4.38
C ASP A 160 -3.39 -5.63 -3.26
N LEU A 161 -2.15 -5.97 -3.58
CA LEU A 161 -1.21 -6.59 -2.65
C LEU A 161 0.24 -6.21 -2.97
N ILE A 162 0.95 -5.68 -2.00
CA ILE A 162 2.40 -5.50 -2.09
C ILE A 162 3.11 -6.64 -1.35
N SER A 163 3.91 -7.41 -2.11
CA SER A 163 4.86 -8.37 -1.58
C SER A 163 6.29 -7.84 -1.80
N THR A 164 6.97 -8.25 -2.86
CA THR A 164 8.30 -7.72 -3.20
C THR A 164 8.26 -6.38 -3.92
N GLY A 165 7.09 -5.86 -4.28
CA GLY A 165 6.89 -4.62 -5.02
C GLY A 165 7.35 -4.68 -6.49
N LYS A 166 7.64 -5.87 -7.04
CA LYS A 166 8.15 -5.98 -8.41
C LYS A 166 7.11 -5.57 -9.46
N SER A 167 5.88 -6.13 -9.38
CA SER A 167 4.78 -5.81 -10.31
C SER A 167 4.43 -4.33 -10.29
N SER A 168 4.28 -3.79 -9.08
CA SER A 168 3.95 -2.38 -8.88
C SER A 168 5.00 -1.46 -9.49
N MET A 169 6.30 -1.80 -9.35
CA MET A 169 7.39 -1.01 -9.96
C MET A 169 7.45 -1.13 -11.48
N GLU A 170 7.14 -2.29 -12.04
CA GLU A 170 7.01 -2.46 -13.50
C GLU A 170 5.87 -1.60 -14.06
N ALA A 171 4.73 -1.54 -13.34
CA ALA A 171 3.61 -0.66 -13.70
C ALA A 171 3.98 0.83 -13.60
N ILE A 172 4.62 1.25 -12.50
CA ILE A 172 5.09 2.62 -12.31
C ILE A 172 6.07 3.05 -13.40
N LYS A 173 6.98 2.15 -13.81
CA LYS A 173 7.91 2.42 -14.90
C LYS A 173 7.17 2.66 -16.22
N ALA A 174 6.20 1.82 -16.57
CA ALA A 174 5.39 2.01 -17.77
C ALA A 174 4.61 3.34 -17.78
N LEU A 175 4.09 3.77 -16.63
CA LEU A 175 3.44 5.06 -16.48
C LEU A 175 4.42 6.23 -16.68
N LYS A 176 5.61 6.16 -16.06
CA LYS A 176 6.66 7.19 -16.23
C LYS A 176 7.15 7.26 -17.67
N GLU A 177 7.32 6.13 -18.36
CA GLU A 177 7.68 6.05 -19.79
C GLU A 177 6.59 6.68 -20.70
N SER A 178 5.35 6.75 -20.19
CA SER A 178 4.22 7.42 -20.85
C SER A 178 4.07 8.89 -20.42
N GLU A 179 5.11 9.47 -19.82
CA GLU A 179 5.18 10.86 -19.38
C GLU A 179 4.17 11.21 -18.25
N ALA A 180 3.74 10.21 -17.43
CA ALA A 180 2.92 10.46 -16.27
C ALA A 180 3.78 10.74 -15.02
N SER A 181 3.27 11.59 -14.13
CA SER A 181 3.83 11.88 -12.80
C SER A 181 3.12 11.05 -11.74
N ILE A 182 3.86 10.25 -10.98
CA ILE A 182 3.29 9.40 -9.93
C ILE A 182 3.21 10.16 -8.62
N LYS A 183 1.99 10.39 -8.13
CA LYS A 183 1.78 11.00 -6.81
C LYS A 183 2.12 10.01 -5.69
N CYS A 184 1.56 8.83 -5.78
CA CYS A 184 1.81 7.73 -4.84
C CYS A 184 1.28 6.40 -5.39
N LEU A 185 1.60 5.33 -4.68
CA LEU A 185 0.99 4.02 -4.82
C LEU A 185 0.21 3.72 -3.53
N LEU A 186 -1.05 3.28 -3.69
CA LEU A 186 -1.92 2.83 -2.61
C LEU A 186 -2.22 1.35 -2.77
N SER A 187 -2.11 0.56 -1.69
CA SER A 187 -2.47 -0.86 -1.70
C SER A 187 -3.51 -1.21 -0.65
N ILE A 188 -4.26 -2.29 -0.90
CA ILE A 188 -5.16 -2.83 0.13
C ILE A 188 -4.33 -3.39 1.28
N PHE A 189 -3.27 -4.15 0.95
CA PHE A 189 -2.42 -4.82 1.93
C PHE A 189 -0.95 -4.81 1.52
N ASP A 190 -0.04 -4.63 2.49
CA ASP A 190 1.40 -4.72 2.31
C ASP A 190 2.01 -5.70 3.32
N TYR A 191 2.86 -6.61 2.85
CA TYR A 191 3.67 -7.46 3.72
C TYR A 191 4.79 -6.72 4.45
N ASN A 192 5.05 -5.46 4.08
CA ASN A 192 6.14 -4.63 4.60
C ASN A 192 7.52 -5.32 4.48
N PHE A 193 7.78 -6.01 3.37
CA PHE A 193 9.10 -6.58 3.13
C PHE A 193 10.13 -5.50 2.83
N GLN A 194 11.29 -5.57 3.47
CA GLN A 194 12.39 -4.61 3.26
C GLN A 194 12.81 -4.47 1.79
N VAL A 195 12.68 -5.54 1.00
CA VAL A 195 13.00 -5.51 -0.44
C VAL A 195 12.05 -4.59 -1.21
N ALA A 196 10.79 -4.54 -0.85
CA ALA A 196 9.80 -3.64 -1.45
C ALA A 196 10.09 -2.18 -1.05
N GLU A 197 10.27 -1.92 0.24
CA GLU A 197 10.60 -0.59 0.77
C GLU A 197 11.84 0.01 0.08
N LYS A 198 12.96 -0.75 0.04
CA LYS A 198 14.19 -0.31 -0.64
C LYS A 198 13.96 -0.02 -2.12
N ARG A 199 13.12 -0.80 -2.80
CA ARG A 199 12.78 -0.64 -4.21
C ARG A 199 12.03 0.65 -4.47
N PHE A 200 10.96 0.91 -3.71
CA PHE A 200 10.16 2.13 -3.85
C PHE A 200 10.96 3.38 -3.46
N LYS A 201 11.73 3.31 -2.38
CA LYS A 201 12.61 4.40 -1.94
C LYS A 201 13.64 4.79 -2.99
N LYS A 202 14.28 3.80 -3.62
CA LYS A 202 15.24 4.03 -4.71
C LYS A 202 14.63 4.82 -5.87
N GLU A 203 13.37 4.56 -6.19
CA GLU A 203 12.64 5.17 -7.31
C GLU A 203 11.86 6.44 -6.92
N GLY A 204 11.97 6.86 -5.65
CA GLY A 204 11.29 8.06 -5.14
C GLY A 204 9.77 7.96 -5.14
N VAL A 205 9.21 6.74 -4.94
CA VAL A 205 7.78 6.49 -4.93
C VAL A 205 7.27 6.40 -3.50
N SER A 206 6.33 7.26 -3.15
CA SER A 206 5.61 7.17 -1.87
C SER A 206 4.59 6.03 -1.94
N VAL A 207 4.57 5.18 -0.92
CA VAL A 207 3.67 4.03 -0.82
C VAL A 207 2.87 4.13 0.46
N TYR A 208 1.56 3.86 0.36
CA TYR A 208 0.65 3.78 1.49
C TYR A 208 -0.22 2.54 1.36
N SER A 209 -0.66 1.98 2.48
CA SER A 209 -1.51 0.79 2.50
C SER A 209 -2.68 0.98 3.45
N LEU A 210 -3.84 0.41 3.11
CA LEU A 210 -4.99 0.41 4.02
C LEU A 210 -4.75 -0.51 5.22
N SER A 211 -4.00 -1.60 5.01
CA SER A 211 -3.58 -2.52 6.07
C SER A 211 -2.23 -3.12 5.75
N ASP A 212 -1.60 -3.74 6.74
CA ASP A 212 -0.29 -4.37 6.60
C ASP A 212 -0.13 -5.61 7.50
N TYR A 213 1.01 -6.25 7.33
CA TYR A 213 1.34 -7.47 8.06
C TYR A 213 1.40 -7.26 9.58
N GLU A 214 1.88 -6.11 10.06
CA GLU A 214 2.01 -5.84 11.49
C GLU A 214 0.64 -5.76 12.17
N HIS A 215 -0.27 -4.93 11.61
CA HIS A 215 -1.64 -4.79 12.11
C HIS A 215 -2.45 -6.09 11.98
N LEU A 216 -2.17 -6.87 10.91
CA LEU A 216 -2.79 -8.19 10.76
C LEU A 216 -2.39 -9.13 11.90
N ILE A 217 -1.10 -9.22 12.23
CA ILE A 217 -0.62 -10.13 13.28
C ILE A 217 -1.08 -9.68 14.66
N GLU A 218 -1.07 -8.38 14.94
CA GLU A 218 -1.64 -7.82 16.17
C GLU A 218 -3.12 -8.22 16.32
N LEU A 219 -3.93 -7.94 15.31
CA LEU A 219 -5.35 -8.28 15.29
C LEU A 219 -5.57 -9.79 15.46
N ALA A 220 -4.79 -10.62 14.74
CA ALA A 220 -4.94 -12.07 14.78
C ALA A 220 -4.60 -12.63 16.16
N THR A 221 -3.63 -12.04 16.86
CA THR A 221 -3.28 -12.40 18.26
C THR A 221 -4.37 -11.93 19.23
N GLU A 222 -4.81 -10.68 19.13
CA GLU A 222 -5.88 -10.10 19.97
C GLU A 222 -7.18 -10.92 19.88
N ASN A 223 -7.56 -11.33 18.67
CA ASN A 223 -8.80 -12.08 18.40
C ASN A 223 -8.62 -13.62 18.48
N ARG A 224 -7.44 -14.10 18.87
CA ARG A 224 -7.12 -15.54 19.02
C ARG A 224 -7.27 -16.35 17.71
N PHE A 225 -7.08 -15.72 16.57
CA PHE A 225 -6.97 -16.43 15.28
C PHE A 225 -5.65 -17.18 15.18
N ILE A 226 -4.63 -16.72 15.90
CA ILE A 226 -3.36 -17.41 16.11
C ILE A 226 -3.04 -17.49 17.60
N LEU A 227 -2.18 -18.44 17.99
CA LEU A 227 -1.67 -18.52 19.34
C LEU A 227 -0.56 -17.49 19.55
N LYS A 228 -0.42 -16.98 20.77
CA LYS A 228 0.67 -16.08 21.14
C LYS A 228 2.07 -16.68 20.87
N SER A 229 2.19 -17.99 21.00
CA SER A 229 3.43 -18.71 20.67
C SER A 229 3.74 -18.73 19.16
N GLU A 230 2.74 -18.54 18.30
CA GLU A 230 2.89 -18.52 16.84
C GLU A 230 3.26 -17.11 16.32
N GLU A 231 2.93 -16.07 17.09
CA GLU A 231 3.21 -14.66 16.73
C GLU A 231 4.70 -14.43 16.48
N GLU A 232 5.58 -14.91 17.35
CA GLU A 232 7.03 -14.72 17.21
C GLU A 232 7.56 -15.39 15.92
N MET A 233 7.06 -16.56 15.60
CA MET A 233 7.43 -17.26 14.37
C MET A 233 6.97 -16.49 13.12
N LEU A 234 5.73 -15.97 13.13
CA LEU A 234 5.19 -15.15 12.05
C LEU A 234 6.01 -13.86 11.84
N ARG A 235 6.38 -13.17 12.93
CA ARG A 235 7.25 -12.00 12.87
C ARG A 235 8.65 -12.34 12.32
N LYS A 236 9.24 -13.45 12.70
CA LYS A 236 10.52 -13.95 12.16
C LYS A 236 10.42 -14.27 10.67
N TRP A 237 9.34 -14.91 10.24
CA TRP A 237 9.10 -15.19 8.83
C TRP A 237 9.13 -13.92 7.98
N ARG A 238 8.46 -12.84 8.39
CA ARG A 238 8.42 -11.58 7.65
C ARG A 238 9.79 -10.95 7.41
N ILE A 239 10.74 -11.15 8.34
CA ILE A 239 12.08 -10.54 8.23
C ILE A 239 12.88 -11.18 7.08
N ALA A 240 12.77 -12.50 6.90
CA ALA A 240 13.54 -13.24 5.88
C ALA A 240 12.70 -14.40 5.28
N PRO A 241 11.60 -14.08 4.55
CA PRO A 241 10.67 -15.09 4.07
C PRO A 241 11.30 -16.10 3.10
N GLU A 242 12.32 -15.68 2.33
CA GLU A 242 13.05 -16.52 1.39
C GLU A 242 13.94 -17.57 2.06
N LYS A 243 14.30 -17.38 3.34
CA LYS A 243 15.17 -18.28 4.12
C LYS A 243 14.40 -19.11 5.12
N TRP A 244 13.12 -18.79 5.31
CA TRP A 244 12.33 -19.45 6.32
C TRP A 244 12.07 -20.92 5.97
N LYS A 245 12.32 -21.80 6.95
CA LYS A 245 12.03 -23.23 6.89
C LYS A 245 11.05 -23.53 8.03
N PRO A 246 9.84 -24.04 7.72
CA PRO A 246 8.85 -24.44 8.72
C PRO A 246 9.30 -25.66 9.54
#